data_e16db048ec3c6c4b8f54bbeb6979f29b
#
_entry.id   e16db048ec3c6c4b8f54bbeb6979f29b
#
_cell.length_a   1.000
_cell.length_b   1.000
_cell.length_c   1.000
_cell.angle_alpha   90.00
_cell.angle_beta   90.00
_cell.angle_gamma   90.00
#
_symmetry.space_group_name_H-M   'P 1'
#
loop_
_entity.id
_entity.type
_entity.pdbx_description
1 polymer ?
#
loop_
_entity_poly.entity_id
_entity_poly.type
_entity_poly.pdbx_seq_one_letter_code
_entity_poly.pdbx_strand_id
1 'polypeptide(L)'
;MRSRFPQSVYRHGSEPDVRFTLANERTFLAWIRTALALIAGGVALEVLGLALHPGLRLAASLVLIVMGMITPALAWLGWQRSERALRLATPLPGSLLGAITGVAVTVSAALILLAAWRSLGRRTARGGAPAHAAP
;
A
#
# COMPACT_ATOMS: atom_id res chain seq x y z
N MET A 1 -36.06 -16.19 2.85
CA MET A 1 -34.65 -16.09 2.37
C MET A 1 -34.02 -14.82 2.91
N ARG A 2 -32.95 -14.92 3.71
CA ARG A 2 -32.23 -13.71 4.17
C ARG A 2 -31.46 -13.14 2.99
N SER A 3 -31.71 -11.87 2.65
CA SER A 3 -30.97 -11.16 1.62
C SER A 3 -29.54 -10.93 2.10
N ARG A 4 -28.56 -11.59 1.46
CA ARG A 4 -27.12 -11.36 1.74
C ARG A 4 -26.65 -10.12 0.99
N PHE A 5 -25.84 -9.29 1.64
CA PHE A 5 -25.20 -8.11 1.04
C PHE A 5 -23.78 -8.46 0.55
N PRO A 6 -23.32 -7.94 -0.62
CA PRO A 6 -24.02 -7.12 -1.60
C PRO A 6 -24.88 -7.95 -2.58
N GLN A 7 -26.11 -7.50 -2.82
CA GLN A 7 -27.07 -8.22 -3.71
C GLN A 7 -26.54 -8.40 -5.14
N SER A 8 -25.67 -7.50 -5.61
CA SER A 8 -25.05 -7.58 -6.93
C SER A 8 -24.20 -8.84 -7.13
N VAL A 9 -23.71 -9.44 -6.05
CA VAL A 9 -22.93 -10.69 -6.05
C VAL A 9 -23.85 -11.90 -5.84
N TYR A 10 -24.74 -11.83 -4.84
CA TYR A 10 -25.51 -12.98 -4.38
C TYR A 10 -26.74 -13.33 -5.22
N ARG A 11 -27.13 -12.48 -6.18
CA ARG A 11 -28.23 -12.75 -7.12
C ARG A 11 -27.85 -13.61 -8.32
N HIS A 12 -26.57 -13.90 -8.54
CA HIS A 12 -26.09 -14.59 -9.74
C HIS A 12 -25.45 -15.94 -9.40
N GLY A 13 -25.70 -16.94 -10.24
CA GLY A 13 -25.05 -18.25 -10.17
C GLY A 13 -25.50 -19.13 -9.01
N SER A 14 -24.79 -20.25 -8.83
CA SER A 14 -24.96 -21.20 -7.74
C SER A 14 -24.04 -20.87 -6.56
N GLU A 15 -24.35 -21.39 -5.38
CA GLU A 15 -23.49 -21.23 -4.20
C GLU A 15 -22.18 -22.02 -4.42
N PRO A 16 -21.00 -21.37 -4.43
CA PRO A 16 -19.72 -22.04 -4.61
C PRO A 16 -19.36 -22.86 -3.37
N ASP A 17 -18.37 -23.75 -3.49
CA ASP A 17 -17.80 -24.43 -2.33
C ASP A 17 -17.33 -23.39 -1.30
N VAL A 18 -17.75 -23.57 -0.06
CA VAL A 18 -17.44 -22.69 1.09
C VAL A 18 -15.94 -22.41 1.24
N ARG A 19 -15.08 -23.37 0.85
CA ARG A 19 -13.62 -23.24 0.90
C ARG A 19 -13.12 -22.08 0.03
N PHE A 20 -13.68 -21.91 -1.17
CA PHE A 20 -13.27 -20.84 -2.08
C PHE A 20 -13.75 -19.47 -1.61
N THR A 21 -14.97 -19.38 -1.09
CA THR A 21 -15.47 -18.12 -0.49
C THR A 21 -14.63 -17.71 0.71
N LEU A 22 -14.28 -18.64 1.61
CA LEU A 22 -13.41 -18.36 2.74
C LEU A 22 -11.99 -17.98 2.32
N ALA A 23 -11.45 -18.59 1.25
CA ALA A 23 -10.14 -18.20 0.71
C ALA A 23 -10.17 -16.79 0.14
N ASN A 24 -11.23 -16.41 -0.58
CA ASN A 24 -11.44 -15.06 -1.09
C ASN A 24 -11.53 -14.03 0.04
N GLU A 25 -12.24 -14.35 1.12
CA GLU A 25 -12.35 -13.50 2.31
C GLU A 25 -11.01 -13.31 3.02
N ARG A 26 -10.21 -14.37 3.16
CA ARG A 26 -8.84 -14.28 3.70
C ARG A 26 -7.96 -13.36 2.88
N THR A 27 -8.05 -13.43 1.55
CA THR A 27 -7.32 -12.54 0.64
C THR A 27 -7.74 -11.08 0.83
N PHE A 28 -9.03 -10.81 0.94
CA PHE A 28 -9.55 -9.48 1.23
C PHE A 28 -9.00 -8.93 2.55
N LEU A 29 -9.06 -9.72 3.63
CA LEU A 29 -8.54 -9.32 4.95
C LEU A 29 -7.01 -9.12 4.94
N ALA A 30 -6.27 -9.88 4.14
CA ALA A 30 -4.84 -9.66 3.93
C ALA A 30 -4.56 -8.29 3.30
N TRP A 31 -5.35 -7.85 2.33
CA TRP A 31 -5.25 -6.52 1.74
C TRP A 31 -5.58 -5.40 2.73
N ILE A 32 -6.56 -5.59 3.62
CA ILE A 32 -6.85 -4.64 4.70
C ILE A 32 -5.64 -4.47 5.63
N ARG A 33 -4.97 -5.56 6.00
CA ARG A 33 -3.73 -5.50 6.80
C ARG A 33 -2.62 -4.74 6.05
N THR A 34 -2.46 -5.01 4.75
CA THR A 34 -1.50 -4.28 3.90
C THR A 34 -1.81 -2.79 3.87
N ALA A 35 -3.07 -2.41 3.72
CA ALA A 35 -3.50 -1.01 3.76
C ALA A 35 -3.13 -0.32 5.07
N LEU A 36 -3.41 -0.96 6.21
CA LEU A 36 -3.05 -0.45 7.52
C LEU A 36 -1.54 -0.31 7.69
N ALA A 37 -0.76 -1.30 7.22
CA ALA A 37 0.71 -1.24 7.26
C ALA A 37 1.26 -0.08 6.40
N LEU A 38 0.71 0.17 5.22
CA LEU A 38 1.08 1.29 4.36
C LEU A 38 0.82 2.64 5.03
N ILE A 39 -0.38 2.82 5.61
CA ILE A 39 -0.73 4.04 6.34
C ILE A 39 0.21 4.23 7.54
N ALA A 40 0.39 3.18 8.34
CA ALA A 40 1.27 3.23 9.51
C ALA A 40 2.72 3.57 9.14
N GLY A 41 3.24 2.97 8.06
CA GLY A 41 4.58 3.27 7.53
C GLY A 41 4.71 4.72 7.06
N GLY A 42 3.72 5.24 6.35
CA GLY A 42 3.70 6.63 5.91
C GLY A 42 3.67 7.61 7.08
N VAL A 43 2.81 7.38 8.07
CA VAL A 43 2.74 8.20 9.29
C VAL A 43 4.05 8.11 10.08
N ALA A 44 4.62 6.91 10.23
CA ALA A 44 5.88 6.71 10.96
C ALA A 44 7.04 7.50 10.35
N LEU A 45 7.13 7.60 9.01
CA LEU A 45 8.15 8.41 8.33
C LEU A 45 8.11 9.88 8.76
N GLU A 46 6.92 10.44 9.03
CA GLU A 46 6.78 11.83 9.46
C GLU A 46 6.99 11.99 10.97
N VAL A 47 6.37 11.13 11.78
CA VAL A 47 6.39 11.24 13.24
C VAL A 47 7.79 10.97 13.81
N LEU A 48 8.54 10.01 13.24
CA LEU A 48 9.89 9.68 13.71
C LEU A 48 10.92 10.78 13.42
N GLY A 49 10.60 11.79 12.64
CA GLY A 49 11.47 12.94 12.41
C GLY A 49 12.85 12.58 11.85
N LEU A 50 12.94 11.52 11.05
CA LEU A 50 14.22 11.04 10.50
C LEU A 50 14.99 12.17 9.81
N ALA A 51 16.30 12.22 10.02
CA ALA A 51 17.20 13.22 9.44
C ALA A 51 17.42 13.02 7.93
N LEU A 52 16.32 12.94 7.19
CA LEU A 52 16.25 12.78 5.74
C LEU A 52 15.93 14.11 5.07
N HIS A 53 16.07 14.15 3.72
CA HIS A 53 15.64 15.32 2.96
C HIS A 53 14.11 15.52 3.12
N PRO A 54 13.62 16.65 3.67
CA PRO A 54 12.22 16.79 4.07
C PRO A 54 11.21 16.55 2.93
N GLY A 55 11.45 17.12 1.75
CA GLY A 55 10.54 16.99 0.60
C GLY A 55 10.44 15.55 0.08
N LEU A 56 11.56 14.79 0.06
CA LEU A 56 11.54 13.39 -0.39
C LEU A 56 10.91 12.47 0.66
N ARG A 57 11.12 12.74 1.95
CA ARG A 57 10.47 12.05 3.05
C ARG A 57 8.96 12.23 2.98
N LEU A 58 8.49 13.47 2.83
CA LEU A 58 7.08 13.78 2.68
C LEU A 58 6.48 13.09 1.44
N ALA A 59 7.17 13.12 0.30
CA ALA A 59 6.70 12.45 -0.91
C ALA A 59 6.53 10.94 -0.69
N ALA A 60 7.49 10.27 -0.06
CA ALA A 60 7.40 8.84 0.26
C ALA A 60 6.25 8.54 1.23
N SER A 61 6.08 9.36 2.27
CA SER A 61 4.99 9.27 3.24
C SER A 61 3.63 9.39 2.53
N LEU A 62 3.44 10.39 1.68
CA LEU A 62 2.19 10.60 0.94
C LEU A 62 1.87 9.43 0.00
N VAL A 63 2.87 8.90 -0.72
CA VAL A 63 2.66 7.72 -1.58
C VAL A 63 2.14 6.54 -0.76
N LEU A 64 2.73 6.25 0.39
CA LEU A 64 2.31 5.14 1.24
C LEU A 64 0.90 5.37 1.81
N ILE A 65 0.60 6.57 2.32
CA ILE A 65 -0.71 6.88 2.90
C ILE A 65 -1.81 6.81 1.82
N VAL A 66 -1.60 7.43 0.67
CA VAL A 66 -2.58 7.43 -0.43
C VAL A 66 -2.85 6.00 -0.91
N MET A 67 -1.79 5.20 -1.08
CA MET A 67 -1.96 3.79 -1.44
C MET A 67 -2.70 3.00 -0.37
N GLY A 68 -2.40 3.23 0.91
CA GLY A 68 -3.13 2.63 2.02
C GLY A 68 -4.61 3.01 2.04
N MET A 69 -4.96 4.23 1.68
CA MET A 69 -6.35 4.69 1.59
C MET A 69 -7.12 4.07 0.41
N ILE A 70 -6.46 3.89 -0.74
CA ILE A 70 -7.10 3.35 -1.95
C ILE A 70 -7.22 1.82 -1.88
N THR A 71 -6.27 1.15 -1.25
CA THR A 71 -6.19 -0.32 -1.21
C THR A 71 -7.48 -0.99 -0.73
N PRO A 72 -8.18 -0.55 0.34
CA PRO A 72 -9.43 -1.17 0.78
C PRO A 72 -10.53 -1.14 -0.27
N ALA A 73 -10.66 -0.04 -0.99
CA ALA A 73 -11.68 0.11 -2.05
C ALA A 73 -11.38 -0.84 -3.22
N LEU A 74 -10.12 -0.91 -3.66
CA LEU A 74 -9.70 -1.82 -4.73
C LEU A 74 -9.81 -3.30 -4.29
N ALA A 75 -9.47 -3.61 -3.03
CA ALA A 75 -9.60 -4.95 -2.47
C ALA A 75 -11.08 -5.38 -2.43
N TRP A 76 -11.99 -4.48 -2.06
CA TRP A 76 -13.43 -4.73 -2.08
C TRP A 76 -13.94 -5.02 -3.49
N LEU A 77 -13.54 -4.23 -4.48
CA LEU A 77 -13.90 -4.47 -5.88
C LEU A 77 -13.33 -5.79 -6.40
N GLY A 78 -12.10 -6.12 -6.02
CA GLY A 78 -11.46 -7.40 -6.33
C GLY A 78 -12.22 -8.58 -5.71
N TRP A 79 -12.56 -8.48 -4.44
CA TRP A 79 -13.35 -9.47 -3.72
C TRP A 79 -14.70 -9.74 -4.41
N GLN A 80 -15.44 -8.68 -4.77
CA GLN A 80 -16.73 -8.81 -5.45
C GLN A 80 -16.60 -9.52 -6.80
N ARG A 81 -15.56 -9.18 -7.59
CA ARG A 81 -15.31 -9.81 -8.90
C ARG A 81 -14.96 -11.28 -8.75
N SER A 82 -14.11 -11.63 -7.80
CA SER A 82 -13.72 -13.01 -7.51
C SER A 82 -14.90 -13.84 -7.03
N GLU A 83 -15.72 -13.31 -6.11
CA GLU A 83 -16.91 -13.99 -5.61
C GLU A 83 -17.94 -14.24 -6.72
N ARG A 84 -18.12 -13.25 -7.62
CA ARG A 84 -19.01 -13.40 -8.77
C ARG A 84 -18.48 -14.44 -9.76
N ALA A 85 -17.18 -14.47 -10.02
CA ALA A 85 -16.55 -15.46 -10.90
C ALA A 85 -16.72 -16.88 -10.35
N LEU A 86 -16.53 -17.07 -9.04
CA LEU A 86 -16.75 -18.36 -8.37
C LEU A 86 -18.20 -18.84 -8.50
N ARG A 87 -19.19 -17.93 -8.35
CA ARG A 87 -20.61 -18.26 -8.48
C ARG A 87 -21.03 -18.63 -9.89
N LEU A 88 -20.37 -18.04 -10.89
CA LEU A 88 -20.63 -18.27 -12.30
C LEU A 88 -19.76 -19.38 -12.91
N ALA A 89 -18.88 -20.00 -12.12
CA ALA A 89 -17.88 -20.97 -12.56
C ALA A 89 -17.03 -20.45 -13.74
N THR A 90 -16.71 -19.14 -13.73
CA THR A 90 -15.86 -18.48 -14.73
C THR A 90 -14.44 -18.30 -14.22
N PRO A 91 -13.44 -18.14 -15.11
CA PRO A 91 -12.05 -17.90 -14.69
C PRO A 91 -11.93 -16.69 -13.75
N LEU A 92 -11.06 -16.81 -12.75
CA LEU A 92 -10.79 -15.73 -11.78
C LEU A 92 -10.11 -14.55 -12.48
N PRO A 93 -10.50 -13.29 -12.18
CA PRO A 93 -9.83 -12.11 -12.71
C PRO A 93 -8.41 -11.98 -12.16
N GLY A 94 -7.48 -11.52 -13.00
CA GLY A 94 -6.11 -11.23 -12.57
C GLY A 94 -6.05 -10.13 -11.50
N SER A 95 -5.14 -10.28 -10.53
CA SER A 95 -4.94 -9.29 -9.46
C SER A 95 -3.99 -8.17 -9.89
N LEU A 96 -4.54 -7.08 -10.39
CA LEU A 96 -3.78 -5.85 -10.68
C LEU A 96 -3.35 -5.12 -9.38
N LEU A 97 -4.09 -5.33 -8.29
CA LEU A 97 -3.84 -4.66 -7.01
C LEU A 97 -2.45 -4.96 -6.46
N GLY A 98 -1.97 -6.20 -6.59
CA GLY A 98 -0.61 -6.59 -6.17
C GLY A 98 0.47 -5.83 -6.91
N ALA A 99 0.34 -5.69 -8.23
CA ALA A 99 1.29 -4.95 -9.06
C ALA A 99 1.33 -3.46 -8.68
N ILE A 100 0.16 -2.81 -8.56
CA ILE A 100 0.05 -1.39 -8.18
C ILE A 100 0.67 -1.16 -6.79
N THR A 101 0.36 -2.00 -5.81
CA THR A 101 0.92 -1.90 -4.45
C THR A 101 2.43 -2.12 -4.46
N GLY A 102 2.92 -3.10 -5.22
CA GLY A 102 4.35 -3.36 -5.38
C GLY A 102 5.09 -2.16 -5.95
N VAL A 103 4.57 -1.53 -6.99
CA VAL A 103 5.14 -0.31 -7.58
C VAL A 103 5.16 0.83 -6.55
N ALA A 104 4.08 1.06 -5.83
CA ALA A 104 4.02 2.13 -4.82
C ALA A 104 5.05 1.93 -3.70
N VAL A 105 5.22 0.71 -3.20
CA VAL A 105 6.23 0.38 -2.18
C VAL A 105 7.64 0.59 -2.74
N THR A 106 7.91 0.15 -3.96
CA THR A 106 9.22 0.34 -4.61
C THR A 106 9.55 1.82 -4.80
N VAL A 107 8.59 2.62 -5.27
CA VAL A 107 8.77 4.08 -5.43
C VAL A 107 9.04 4.73 -4.07
N SER A 108 8.30 4.37 -3.03
CA SER A 108 8.52 4.91 -1.69
C SER A 108 9.90 4.56 -1.16
N ALA A 109 10.35 3.31 -1.33
CA ALA A 109 11.69 2.88 -0.95
C ALA A 109 12.79 3.66 -1.70
N ALA A 110 12.62 3.87 -3.01
CA ALA A 110 13.56 4.65 -3.82
C ALA A 110 13.64 6.13 -3.36
N LEU A 111 12.50 6.73 -3.02
CA LEU A 111 12.44 8.10 -2.47
C LEU A 111 13.17 8.20 -1.12
N ILE A 112 13.00 7.21 -0.24
CA ILE A 112 13.68 7.15 1.05
C ILE A 112 15.20 7.02 0.86
N LEU A 113 15.64 6.12 -0.01
CA LEU A 113 17.06 5.95 -0.33
C LEU A 113 17.68 7.23 -0.89
N LEU A 114 17.00 7.90 -1.82
CA LEU A 114 17.43 9.17 -2.37
C LEU A 114 17.46 10.28 -1.31
N ALA A 115 16.48 10.30 -0.39
CA ALA A 115 16.45 11.22 0.72
C ALA A 115 17.64 11.03 1.67
N ALA A 116 17.98 9.78 1.98
CA ALA A 116 19.14 9.42 2.79
C ALA A 116 20.45 9.84 2.10
N TRP A 117 20.61 9.51 0.84
CA TRP A 117 21.78 9.88 0.06
C TRP A 117 22.02 11.40 0.04
N ARG A 118 20.99 12.19 -0.27
CA ARG A 118 21.07 13.66 -0.28
C ARG A 118 21.37 14.27 1.10
N SER A 119 20.92 13.63 2.18
CA SER A 119 21.23 14.10 3.54
C SER A 119 22.68 13.85 3.94
N LEU A 120 23.27 12.73 3.52
CA LEU A 120 24.68 12.40 3.74
C LEU A 120 25.61 13.39 3.01
N GLY A 121 25.35 13.68 1.73
CA GLY A 121 26.15 14.62 0.95
C GLY A 121 26.17 16.04 1.54
N ARG A 122 25.10 16.47 2.20
CA ARG A 122 25.07 17.76 2.91
C ARG A 122 25.88 17.78 4.21
N ARG A 123 26.00 16.66 4.90
CA ARG A 123 26.80 16.55 6.12
C ARG A 123 28.30 16.62 5.82
N THR A 124 28.75 15.95 4.78
CA THR A 124 30.17 16.00 4.34
C THR A 124 30.56 17.38 3.85
N ALA A 125 29.70 18.10 3.13
CA ALA A 125 29.97 19.47 2.69
C ALA A 125 30.07 20.50 3.83
N ARG A 126 29.34 20.30 4.94
CA ARG A 126 29.41 21.18 6.12
C ARG A 126 30.57 20.85 7.07
N GLY A 127 31.02 19.59 7.12
CA GLY A 127 32.14 19.18 7.99
C GLY A 127 33.52 19.54 7.42
N GLY A 128 33.62 19.95 6.14
CA GLY A 128 34.85 20.32 5.47
C GLY A 128 35.18 21.83 5.51
N ALA A 129 34.39 22.66 6.19
CA ALA A 129 34.75 24.07 6.37
C ALA A 129 35.88 24.17 7.40
N PRO A 130 37.10 24.64 7.03
CA PRO A 130 38.21 24.81 7.97
C PRO A 130 37.84 25.88 8.99
N ALA A 131 38.04 25.55 10.29
CA ALA A 131 38.06 26.54 11.36
C ALA A 131 39.25 27.45 11.12
N HIS A 132 39.13 28.44 10.26
CA HIS A 132 40.15 29.46 10.10
C HIS A 132 39.79 30.65 10.96
N ALA A 133 40.74 30.81 11.97
CA ALA A 133 41.27 32.04 12.48
C ALA A 133 40.30 32.98 13.21
N ALA A 134 40.40 32.89 14.52
CA ALA A 134 40.34 34.11 15.33
C ALA A 134 41.80 34.63 15.51
N PRO A 135 42.07 35.94 15.32
CA PRO A 135 43.31 36.56 15.71
C PRO A 135 43.46 36.69 17.24
#